data_0d1b728cfa012378aa0e670c1f8c3ab0
#
_entry.id   0d1b728cfa012378aa0e670c1f8c3ab0
#
_cell.length_a   1.000
_cell.length_b   1.000
_cell.length_c   1.000
_cell.angle_alpha   90.00
_cell.angle_beta   90.00
_cell.angle_gamma   90.00
#
_symmetry.space_group_name_H-M   'P 1'
#
loop_
_entity.id
_entity.type
_entity.pdbx_description
1 polymer ?
#
loop_
_entity_poly.entity_id
_entity_poly.type
_entity_poly.pdbx_seq_one_letter_code
_entity_poly.pdbx_strand_id
1 'polypeptide(L)'
;MRDHQTAESQMARSAEDIHSAIRGLDFRLEDDIGEQFSVEPMRPADLAQVLAIERASFKSPWSKASFEAELGKSYGGLRVVRTKGGDHIGPVLGYICFWLVADELQITNLAVHPEYRRRSIGWQLLLHAFQLGHAAGAQFAVLEVGRSNKAARALYEKLGFVAVHKRPRYYSESGEDGLVMELNL
;
A
#
# COMPACT_ATOMS: atom_id res chain seq x y z
N MET A 1 -31.85 -7.81 -6.60
CA MET A 1 -31.66 -8.65 -5.39
C MET A 1 -30.58 -9.72 -5.53
N ARG A 2 -30.26 -10.25 -6.72
CA ARG A 2 -29.19 -11.27 -6.89
C ARG A 2 -27.77 -10.71 -6.90
N ASP A 3 -27.58 -9.46 -7.29
CA ASP A 3 -26.25 -8.86 -7.40
C ASP A 3 -25.60 -8.47 -6.06
N HIS A 4 -26.39 -8.12 -5.04
CA HIS A 4 -25.91 -7.81 -3.69
C HIS A 4 -25.37 -9.06 -2.97
N GLN A 5 -26.04 -10.19 -3.09
CA GLN A 5 -25.64 -11.46 -2.44
C GLN A 5 -24.35 -12.03 -3.05
N THR A 6 -24.10 -11.78 -4.34
CA THR A 6 -22.87 -12.22 -5.02
C THR A 6 -21.67 -11.35 -4.59
N ALA A 7 -21.88 -10.05 -4.42
CA ALA A 7 -20.84 -9.11 -3.95
C ALA A 7 -20.45 -9.40 -2.49
N GLU A 8 -21.43 -9.60 -1.59
CA GLU A 8 -21.19 -9.98 -0.19
C GLU A 8 -20.46 -11.32 -0.06
N SER A 9 -20.84 -12.32 -0.87
CA SER A 9 -20.16 -13.62 -0.88
C SER A 9 -18.73 -13.56 -1.44
N GLN A 10 -18.47 -12.67 -2.40
CA GLN A 10 -17.15 -12.44 -2.96
C GLN A 10 -16.26 -11.67 -1.98
N MET A 11 -16.82 -10.69 -1.25
CA MET A 11 -16.14 -9.94 -0.19
C MET A 11 -15.77 -10.86 0.99
N ALA A 12 -16.66 -11.74 1.40
CA ALA A 12 -16.38 -12.70 2.48
C ALA A 12 -15.25 -13.67 2.12
N ARG A 13 -15.21 -14.19 0.90
CA ARG A 13 -14.11 -15.05 0.41
C ARG A 13 -12.79 -14.31 0.33
N SER A 14 -12.81 -13.07 -0.16
CA SER A 14 -11.62 -12.20 -0.24
C SER A 14 -11.07 -11.87 1.17
N ALA A 15 -11.93 -11.63 2.15
CA ALA A 15 -11.54 -11.40 3.54
C ALA A 15 -10.96 -12.69 4.18
N GLU A 16 -11.54 -13.86 3.94
CA GLU A 16 -11.00 -15.14 4.42
C GLU A 16 -9.64 -15.48 3.78
N ASP A 17 -9.48 -15.23 2.50
CA ASP A 17 -8.21 -15.42 1.77
C ASP A 17 -7.12 -14.45 2.31
N ILE A 18 -7.46 -13.20 2.60
CA ILE A 18 -6.55 -12.22 3.20
C ILE A 18 -6.22 -12.60 4.65
N HIS A 19 -7.20 -13.00 5.47
CA HIS A 19 -6.96 -13.49 6.82
C HIS A 19 -6.12 -14.77 6.85
N SER A 20 -6.29 -15.65 5.89
CA SER A 20 -5.46 -16.86 5.72
C SER A 20 -4.04 -16.47 5.30
N ALA A 21 -3.93 -15.54 4.35
CA ALA A 21 -2.65 -14.98 3.92
C ALA A 21 -1.91 -14.28 5.07
N ILE A 22 -2.62 -13.50 5.89
CA ILE A 22 -2.04 -12.80 7.06
C ILE A 22 -1.55 -13.79 8.14
N ARG A 23 -2.27 -14.89 8.40
CA ARG A 23 -1.93 -15.87 9.44
C ARG A 23 -0.86 -16.89 9.06
N GLY A 24 -0.65 -17.13 7.77
CA GLY A 24 0.23 -18.19 7.24
C GLY A 24 1.57 -17.74 6.70
N LEU A 25 1.87 -16.45 6.71
CA LEU A 25 3.04 -15.90 6.01
C LEU A 25 4.29 -15.89 6.87
N ASP A 26 5.10 -16.92 6.69
CA ASP A 26 6.56 -16.76 6.67
C ASP A 26 6.88 -15.92 5.43
N PHE A 27 7.18 -14.61 5.60
CA PHE A 27 7.36 -13.67 4.48
C PHE A 27 8.64 -13.99 3.70
N ARG A 28 8.60 -14.99 2.88
CA ARG A 28 9.49 -15.08 1.73
C ARG A 28 8.87 -14.27 0.61
N LEU A 29 9.27 -13.03 0.53
CA LEU A 29 8.87 -12.15 -0.55
C LEU A 29 9.72 -12.52 -1.77
N GLU A 30 9.18 -13.36 -2.63
CA GLU A 30 9.76 -13.68 -3.93
C GLU A 30 8.86 -13.06 -5.01
N ASP A 31 9.47 -12.51 -6.05
CA ASP A 31 8.72 -12.15 -7.25
C ASP A 31 8.50 -13.37 -8.15
N ASP A 32 7.77 -13.15 -9.25
CA ASP A 32 7.44 -14.20 -10.23
C ASP A 32 8.68 -14.79 -10.94
N ILE A 33 9.87 -14.21 -10.70
CA ILE A 33 11.16 -14.65 -11.25
C ILE A 33 12.13 -15.16 -10.17
N GLY A 34 11.67 -15.33 -8.92
CA GLY A 34 12.45 -15.90 -7.81
C GLY A 34 13.41 -14.91 -7.12
N GLU A 35 13.30 -13.61 -7.39
CA GLU A 35 14.08 -12.60 -6.66
C GLU A 35 13.49 -12.40 -5.27
N GLN A 36 14.33 -12.50 -4.23
CA GLN A 36 13.88 -12.33 -2.86
C GLN A 36 13.92 -10.87 -2.41
N PHE A 37 12.87 -10.45 -1.70
CA PHE A 37 12.73 -9.10 -1.16
C PHE A 37 12.64 -9.12 0.37
N SER A 38 12.95 -7.96 0.98
CA SER A 38 12.63 -7.69 2.37
C SER A 38 11.81 -6.40 2.46
N VAL A 39 10.83 -6.39 3.37
CA VAL A 39 10.12 -5.16 3.77
C VAL A 39 10.65 -4.75 5.13
N GLU A 40 11.16 -3.52 5.22
CA GLU A 40 11.85 -3.00 6.39
C GLU A 40 11.28 -1.62 6.78
N PRO A 41 11.42 -1.22 8.06
CA PRO A 41 11.19 0.17 8.43
C PRO A 41 12.07 1.11 7.61
N MET A 42 11.48 2.17 7.04
CA MET A 42 12.22 3.21 6.33
C MET A 42 13.15 3.93 7.30
N ARG A 43 14.40 4.16 6.90
CA ARG A 43 15.40 4.93 7.62
C ARG A 43 15.60 6.31 6.97
N PRO A 44 16.09 7.31 7.69
CA PRO A 44 16.42 8.60 7.10
C PRO A 44 17.38 8.51 5.89
N ALA A 45 18.28 7.53 5.88
CA ALA A 45 19.21 7.27 4.78
C ALA A 45 18.52 6.84 3.47
N ASP A 46 17.29 6.31 3.56
CA ASP A 46 16.51 5.84 2.41
C ASP A 46 15.81 6.97 1.66
N LEU A 47 15.70 8.13 2.31
CA LEU A 47 14.88 9.24 1.87
C LEU A 47 15.21 9.71 0.44
N ALA A 48 16.49 9.71 0.06
CA ALA A 48 16.90 10.12 -1.28
C ALA A 48 16.32 9.18 -2.36
N GLN A 49 16.34 7.87 -2.12
CA GLN A 49 15.80 6.87 -3.04
C GLN A 49 14.25 6.90 -3.07
N VAL A 50 13.62 7.04 -1.91
CA VAL A 50 12.15 7.18 -1.80
C VAL A 50 11.68 8.41 -2.56
N LEU A 51 12.33 9.55 -2.41
CA LEU A 51 12.02 10.78 -3.17
C LEU A 51 12.20 10.62 -4.68
N ALA A 52 13.17 9.83 -5.12
CA ALA A 52 13.34 9.53 -6.55
C ALA A 52 12.15 8.70 -7.09
N ILE A 53 11.72 7.67 -6.34
CA ILE A 53 10.55 6.86 -6.69
C ILE A 53 9.28 7.71 -6.68
N GLU A 54 9.12 8.56 -5.68
CA GLU A 54 7.97 9.47 -5.54
C GLU A 54 7.83 10.37 -6.77
N ARG A 55 8.90 11.08 -7.15
CA ARG A 55 8.91 11.96 -8.33
C ARG A 55 8.65 11.22 -9.64
N ALA A 56 9.10 9.97 -9.75
CA ALA A 56 8.85 9.14 -10.92
C ALA A 56 7.43 8.55 -10.97
N SER A 57 6.70 8.62 -9.86
CA SER A 57 5.38 7.98 -9.72
C SER A 57 4.21 8.97 -9.71
N PHE A 58 4.40 10.18 -9.19
CA PHE A 58 3.31 11.14 -8.98
C PHE A 58 3.57 12.47 -9.68
N LYS A 59 2.49 13.08 -10.18
CA LYS A 59 2.54 14.44 -10.76
C LYS A 59 2.80 15.49 -9.70
N SER A 60 2.21 15.31 -8.51
CA SER A 60 2.36 16.16 -7.32
C SER A 60 3.03 15.35 -6.20
N PRO A 61 4.36 15.15 -6.28
CA PRO A 61 5.07 14.33 -5.34
C PRO A 61 5.16 14.98 -3.96
N TRP A 62 5.14 14.17 -2.92
CA TRP A 62 5.43 14.62 -1.57
C TRP A 62 6.83 15.22 -1.48
N SER A 63 6.94 16.25 -0.67
CA SER A 63 8.21 16.90 -0.38
C SER A 63 9.08 16.06 0.58
N LYS A 64 10.38 16.39 0.65
CA LYS A 64 11.25 15.83 1.67
C LYS A 64 10.72 16.07 3.08
N ALA A 65 10.25 17.29 3.35
CA ALA A 65 9.69 17.67 4.65
C ALA A 65 8.43 16.85 5.00
N SER A 66 7.61 16.49 4.00
CA SER A 66 6.45 15.62 4.21
C SER A 66 6.87 14.22 4.70
N PHE A 67 7.85 13.59 4.05
CA PHE A 67 8.37 12.30 4.49
C PHE A 67 9.07 12.38 5.86
N GLU A 68 9.83 13.43 6.14
CA GLU A 68 10.48 13.64 7.45
C GLU A 68 9.42 13.79 8.56
N ALA A 69 8.33 14.50 8.28
CA ALA A 69 7.21 14.61 9.21
C ALA A 69 6.52 13.24 9.46
N GLU A 70 6.38 12.42 8.42
CA GLU A 70 5.82 11.06 8.58
C GLU A 70 6.72 10.15 9.42
N LEU A 71 8.05 10.23 9.25
CA LEU A 71 9.00 9.45 10.06
C LEU A 71 8.92 9.77 11.55
N GLY A 72 8.48 10.96 11.92
CA GLY A 72 8.32 11.40 13.30
C GLY A 72 7.01 10.97 13.97
N LYS A 73 6.04 10.42 13.24
CA LYS A 73 4.72 10.07 13.78
C LYS A 73 4.75 8.73 14.53
N SER A 74 4.30 8.72 15.77
CA SER A 74 4.21 7.51 16.59
C SER A 74 3.12 6.53 16.12
N TYR A 75 2.09 7.02 15.45
CA TYR A 75 0.99 6.24 14.87
C TYR A 75 1.19 5.97 13.38
N GLY A 76 2.30 6.44 12.80
CA GLY A 76 2.65 6.26 11.40
C GLY A 76 3.56 5.07 11.17
N GLY A 77 3.41 4.45 10.01
CA GLY A 77 4.30 3.41 9.50
C GLY A 77 4.85 3.80 8.15
N LEU A 78 6.19 3.85 8.04
CA LEU A 78 6.87 3.90 6.76
C LEU A 78 7.66 2.61 6.57
N ARG A 79 7.44 1.95 5.45
CA ARG A 79 8.16 0.74 5.06
C ARG A 79 8.75 0.91 3.68
N VAL A 80 9.92 0.33 3.48
CA VAL A 80 10.56 0.22 2.17
C VAL A 80 10.74 -1.25 1.82
N VAL A 81 10.69 -1.56 0.54
CA VAL A 81 11.03 -2.89 0.03
C VAL A 81 12.37 -2.82 -0.68
N ARG A 82 13.21 -3.85 -0.45
CA ARG A 82 14.56 -3.98 -1.03
C ARG A 82 14.78 -5.39 -1.55
N THR A 83 15.71 -5.54 -2.48
CA THR A 83 16.23 -6.86 -2.81
C THR A 83 17.02 -7.44 -1.63
N LYS A 84 16.81 -8.72 -1.35
CA LYS A 84 17.69 -9.48 -0.45
C LYS A 84 18.94 -9.88 -1.22
N GLY A 85 20.08 -9.35 -0.87
CA GLY A 85 21.35 -9.69 -1.53
C GLY A 85 22.53 -9.50 -0.62
N GLY A 86 23.14 -10.62 -0.17
CA GLY A 86 24.43 -10.66 0.52
C GLY A 86 24.56 -9.70 1.72
N ASP A 87 25.80 -9.23 1.97
CA ASP A 87 26.15 -8.32 3.07
C ASP A 87 25.83 -6.84 2.79
N HIS A 88 25.22 -6.52 1.66
CA HIS A 88 24.92 -5.15 1.25
C HIS A 88 23.43 -4.83 1.30
N ILE A 89 23.11 -3.64 1.81
CA ILE A 89 21.75 -3.08 1.76
C ILE A 89 21.41 -2.79 0.30
N GLY A 90 20.49 -3.57 -0.27
CA GLY A 90 20.03 -3.38 -1.65
C GLY A 90 19.29 -2.06 -1.88
N PRO A 91 19.08 -1.66 -3.14
CA PRO A 91 18.34 -0.45 -3.48
C PRO A 91 16.89 -0.53 -3.00
N VAL A 92 16.28 0.64 -2.74
CA VAL A 92 14.84 0.74 -2.46
C VAL A 92 14.07 0.55 -3.77
N LEU A 93 13.18 -0.44 -3.80
CA LEU A 93 12.35 -0.77 -4.96
C LEU A 93 10.95 -0.20 -4.88
N GLY A 94 10.50 0.15 -3.68
CA GLY A 94 9.20 0.72 -3.41
C GLY A 94 9.04 1.07 -1.94
N TYR A 95 7.97 1.75 -1.61
CA TYR A 95 7.65 2.14 -0.24
C TYR A 95 6.14 2.21 -0.03
N ILE A 96 5.74 2.16 1.24
CA ILE A 96 4.37 2.41 1.70
C ILE A 96 4.41 3.29 2.94
N CYS A 97 3.50 4.27 2.98
CA CYS A 97 3.19 5.08 4.16
C CYS A 97 1.78 4.78 4.61
N PHE A 98 1.58 4.60 5.91
CA PHE A 98 0.26 4.37 6.49
C PHE A 98 0.19 4.93 7.92
N TRP A 99 -1.03 5.10 8.40
CA TRP A 99 -1.33 5.44 9.80
C TRP A 99 -2.19 4.36 10.43
N LEU A 100 -1.97 4.16 11.72
CA LEU A 100 -2.78 3.30 12.57
C LEU A 100 -3.49 4.20 13.58
N VAL A 101 -4.78 4.45 13.37
CA VAL A 101 -5.58 5.35 14.19
C VAL A 101 -6.87 4.64 14.60
N ALA A 102 -7.04 4.43 15.88
CA ALA A 102 -8.13 3.63 16.44
C ALA A 102 -8.14 2.22 15.81
N ASP A 103 -9.22 1.85 15.15
CA ASP A 103 -9.42 0.57 14.46
C ASP A 103 -9.21 0.65 12.94
N GLU A 104 -8.55 1.73 12.46
CA GLU A 104 -8.35 2.01 11.04
C GLU A 104 -6.88 2.00 10.63
N LEU A 105 -6.57 1.31 9.54
CA LEU A 105 -5.31 1.37 8.82
C LEU A 105 -5.49 2.30 7.60
N GLN A 106 -5.00 3.52 7.67
CA GLN A 106 -5.06 4.48 6.57
C GLN A 106 -3.81 4.39 5.69
N ILE A 107 -3.94 3.92 4.45
CA ILE A 107 -2.84 3.94 3.47
C ILE A 107 -2.76 5.34 2.87
N THR A 108 -1.69 6.07 3.19
CA THR A 108 -1.53 7.47 2.79
C THR A 108 -0.70 7.65 1.54
N ASN A 109 0.26 6.77 1.28
CA ASN A 109 1.06 6.80 0.06
C ASN A 109 1.66 5.41 -0.23
N LEU A 110 1.74 5.05 -1.52
CA LEU A 110 2.30 3.77 -1.99
C LEU A 110 2.90 3.98 -3.38
N ALA A 111 4.17 3.67 -3.55
CA ALA A 111 4.78 3.65 -4.88
C ALA A 111 5.82 2.54 -5.03
N VAL A 112 5.93 2.05 -6.27
CA VAL A 112 6.94 1.09 -6.71
C VAL A 112 7.75 1.73 -7.83
N HIS A 113 9.08 1.59 -7.74
CA HIS A 113 10.01 2.06 -8.75
C HIS A 113 9.57 1.59 -10.15
N PRO A 114 9.52 2.45 -11.17
CA PRO A 114 8.97 2.12 -12.48
C PRO A 114 9.50 0.80 -13.08
N GLU A 115 10.79 0.53 -12.97
CA GLU A 115 11.44 -0.67 -13.52
C GLU A 115 11.09 -1.96 -12.76
N TYR A 116 10.56 -1.85 -11.53
CA TYR A 116 10.19 -2.99 -10.68
C TYR A 116 8.68 -3.16 -10.55
N ARG A 117 7.88 -2.42 -11.33
CA ARG A 117 6.42 -2.60 -11.38
C ARG A 117 6.07 -3.94 -12.01
N ARG A 118 4.86 -4.44 -11.71
CA ARG A 118 4.34 -5.74 -12.19
C ARG A 118 5.08 -6.97 -11.66
N ARG A 119 5.81 -6.83 -10.56
CA ARG A 119 6.51 -7.90 -9.84
C ARG A 119 5.90 -8.12 -8.44
N SER A 120 4.61 -7.95 -8.29
CA SER A 120 3.85 -8.12 -7.03
C SER A 120 4.33 -7.28 -5.82
N ILE A 121 5.31 -6.37 -6.00
CA ILE A 121 5.90 -5.57 -4.90
C ILE A 121 4.83 -4.72 -4.19
N GLY A 122 3.95 -4.04 -4.94
CA GLY A 122 2.88 -3.24 -4.35
C GLY A 122 1.87 -4.07 -3.56
N TRP A 123 1.59 -5.28 -4.03
CA TRP A 123 0.77 -6.27 -3.32
C TRP A 123 1.40 -6.64 -1.98
N GLN A 124 2.68 -6.96 -1.98
CA GLN A 124 3.43 -7.37 -0.80
C GLN A 124 3.54 -6.24 0.24
N LEU A 125 3.76 -5.00 -0.19
CA LEU A 125 3.76 -3.83 0.69
C LEU A 125 2.40 -3.66 1.39
N LEU A 126 1.30 -3.85 0.67
CA LEU A 126 -0.05 -3.78 1.25
C LEU A 126 -0.30 -4.92 2.24
N LEU A 127 0.04 -6.17 1.90
CA LEU A 127 -0.10 -7.30 2.82
C LEU A 127 0.71 -7.08 4.10
N HIS A 128 1.93 -6.56 3.99
CA HIS A 128 2.74 -6.24 5.17
C HIS A 128 2.09 -5.15 6.04
N ALA A 129 1.53 -4.10 5.42
CA ALA A 129 0.79 -3.07 6.15
C ALA A 129 -0.46 -3.65 6.83
N PHE A 130 -1.21 -4.56 6.17
CA PHE A 130 -2.37 -5.22 6.75
C PHE A 130 -2.01 -6.06 7.96
N GLN A 131 -0.88 -6.78 7.94
CA GLN A 131 -0.42 -7.54 9.11
C GLN A 131 -0.10 -6.63 10.30
N LEU A 132 0.58 -5.52 10.04
CA LEU A 132 0.87 -4.53 11.08
C LEU A 132 -0.42 -3.91 11.61
N GLY A 133 -1.37 -3.59 10.72
CA GLY A 133 -2.70 -3.10 11.08
C GLY A 133 -3.45 -4.08 11.95
N HIS A 134 -3.56 -5.33 11.50
CA HIS A 134 -4.25 -6.40 12.24
C HIS A 134 -3.60 -6.66 13.62
N ALA A 135 -2.28 -6.71 13.68
CA ALA A 135 -1.54 -6.86 14.94
C ALA A 135 -1.77 -5.69 15.91
N ALA A 136 -2.07 -4.49 15.39
CA ALA A 136 -2.42 -3.30 16.16
C ALA A 136 -3.92 -3.20 16.47
N GLY A 137 -4.76 -4.14 16.00
CA GLY A 137 -6.21 -4.16 16.24
C GLY A 137 -7.04 -3.41 15.20
N ALA A 138 -6.45 -3.01 14.05
CA ALA A 138 -7.21 -2.41 12.97
C ALA A 138 -8.22 -3.42 12.39
N GLN A 139 -9.43 -2.93 12.12
CA GLN A 139 -10.53 -3.70 11.54
C GLN A 139 -10.80 -3.34 10.09
N PHE A 140 -10.34 -2.15 9.69
CA PHE A 140 -10.55 -1.62 8.35
C PHE A 140 -9.24 -1.09 7.80
N ALA A 141 -9.04 -1.25 6.48
CA ALA A 141 -8.04 -0.52 5.73
C ALA A 141 -8.74 0.47 4.80
N VAL A 142 -8.27 1.72 4.78
CA VAL A 142 -8.84 2.79 3.96
C VAL A 142 -7.74 3.43 3.13
N LEU A 143 -8.06 3.81 1.91
CA LEU A 143 -7.17 4.55 1.03
C LEU A 143 -7.94 5.50 0.11
N GLU A 144 -7.20 6.46 -0.45
CA GLU A 144 -7.71 7.34 -1.50
C GLU A 144 -6.93 7.13 -2.79
N VAL A 145 -7.64 7.08 -3.92
CA VAL A 145 -7.02 6.87 -5.22
C VAL A 145 -7.69 7.73 -6.28
N GLY A 146 -6.90 8.30 -7.19
CA GLY A 146 -7.43 9.01 -8.35
C GLY A 146 -8.25 8.09 -9.25
N ARG A 147 -9.40 8.56 -9.70
CA ARG A 147 -10.31 7.80 -10.56
C ARG A 147 -9.62 7.28 -11.84
N SER A 148 -8.68 8.03 -12.39
CA SER A 148 -7.93 7.67 -13.59
C SER A 148 -6.81 6.66 -13.34
N ASN A 149 -6.39 6.44 -12.09
CA ASN A 149 -5.34 5.51 -11.73
C ASN A 149 -5.81 4.05 -11.79
N LYS A 150 -6.07 3.58 -13.03
CA LYS A 150 -6.59 2.23 -13.29
C LYS A 150 -5.69 1.13 -12.73
N ALA A 151 -4.37 1.32 -12.77
CA ALA A 151 -3.42 0.31 -12.30
C ALA A 151 -3.48 0.12 -10.76
N ALA A 152 -3.51 1.21 -10.00
CA ALA A 152 -3.65 1.15 -8.55
C ALA A 152 -5.03 0.62 -8.15
N ARG A 153 -6.10 1.09 -8.81
CA ARG A 153 -7.45 0.59 -8.55
C ARG A 153 -7.56 -0.91 -8.77
N ALA A 154 -7.04 -1.43 -9.88
CA ALA A 154 -7.05 -2.86 -10.16
C ALA A 154 -6.29 -3.68 -9.08
N LEU A 155 -5.19 -3.14 -8.52
CA LEU A 155 -4.48 -3.74 -7.40
C LEU A 155 -5.37 -3.77 -6.15
N TYR A 156 -6.01 -2.65 -5.80
CA TYR A 156 -6.87 -2.55 -4.62
C TYR A 156 -8.13 -3.41 -4.75
N GLU A 157 -8.80 -3.38 -5.89
CA GLU A 157 -9.98 -4.21 -6.19
C GLU A 157 -9.64 -5.72 -6.10
N LYS A 158 -8.44 -6.13 -6.57
CA LYS A 158 -7.96 -7.52 -6.45
C LYS A 158 -7.71 -7.93 -4.98
N LEU A 159 -7.34 -6.97 -4.10
CA LEU A 159 -7.20 -7.18 -2.66
C LEU A 159 -8.54 -7.15 -1.92
N GLY A 160 -9.64 -6.85 -2.59
CA GLY A 160 -10.96 -6.81 -2.01
C GLY A 160 -11.43 -5.42 -1.55
N PHE A 161 -10.67 -4.37 -1.83
CA PHE A 161 -11.15 -3.01 -1.59
C PHE A 161 -12.36 -2.69 -2.43
N VAL A 162 -13.32 -2.01 -1.84
CA VAL A 162 -14.50 -1.50 -2.52
C VAL A 162 -14.52 0.03 -2.45
N ALA A 163 -15.00 0.68 -3.50
CA ALA A 163 -15.18 2.12 -3.50
C ALA A 163 -16.44 2.46 -2.67
N VAL A 164 -16.25 3.16 -1.56
CA VAL A 164 -17.33 3.54 -0.63
C VAL A 164 -17.76 4.99 -0.79
N HIS A 165 -16.85 5.86 -1.23
CA HIS A 165 -17.15 7.28 -1.40
C HIS A 165 -16.38 7.89 -2.56
N LYS A 166 -16.98 8.91 -3.19
CA LYS A 166 -16.37 9.72 -4.25
C LYS A 166 -16.15 11.14 -3.74
N ARG A 167 -14.92 11.65 -3.82
CA ARG A 167 -14.57 13.04 -3.52
C ARG A 167 -14.43 13.84 -4.81
N PRO A 168 -15.40 14.66 -5.20
CA PRO A 168 -15.31 15.44 -6.43
C PRO A 168 -14.15 16.44 -6.39
N ARG A 169 -13.38 16.51 -7.49
CA ARG A 169 -12.24 17.45 -7.66
C ARG A 169 -11.22 17.40 -6.51
N TYR A 170 -10.99 16.19 -5.96
CA TYR A 170 -10.12 16.00 -4.81
C TYR A 170 -8.65 16.36 -5.12
N TYR A 171 -8.18 16.01 -6.30
CA TYR A 171 -6.84 16.36 -6.77
C TYR A 171 -6.88 17.75 -7.41
N SER A 172 -6.57 18.78 -6.62
CA SER A 172 -6.74 20.20 -7.00
C SER A 172 -6.02 20.59 -8.30
N GLU A 173 -4.83 20.04 -8.55
CA GLU A 173 -4.04 20.36 -9.74
C GLU A 173 -4.62 19.77 -11.04
N SER A 174 -5.20 18.60 -10.99
CA SER A 174 -5.81 17.94 -12.15
C SER A 174 -7.31 18.14 -12.23
N GLY A 175 -7.97 18.61 -11.16
CA GLY A 175 -9.41 18.62 -11.03
C GLY A 175 -10.04 17.23 -10.99
N GLU A 176 -9.22 16.19 -10.79
CA GLU A 176 -9.65 14.81 -10.80
C GLU A 176 -10.40 14.43 -9.53
N ASP A 177 -11.40 13.58 -9.68
CA ASP A 177 -12.12 13.01 -8.54
C ASP A 177 -11.26 11.95 -7.83
N GLY A 178 -11.29 11.96 -6.50
CA GLY A 178 -10.77 10.90 -5.65
C GLY A 178 -11.84 9.84 -5.38
N LEU A 179 -11.42 8.60 -5.27
CA LEU A 179 -12.23 7.51 -4.74
C LEU A 179 -11.67 7.12 -3.38
N VAL A 180 -12.53 7.09 -2.37
CA VAL A 180 -12.22 6.46 -1.09
C VAL A 180 -12.56 4.98 -1.22
N MET A 181 -11.60 4.12 -0.95
CA MET A 181 -11.79 2.67 -1.01
C MET A 181 -11.52 2.07 0.37
N GLU A 182 -12.31 1.07 0.74
CA GLU A 182 -12.28 0.42 2.05
C GLU A 182 -12.21 -1.09 1.91
N LEU A 183 -11.53 -1.73 2.87
CA LEU A 183 -11.39 -3.18 3.02
C LEU A 183 -11.57 -3.55 4.49
N ASN A 184 -12.40 -4.55 4.80
CA ASN A 184 -12.42 -5.19 6.12
C ASN A 184 -11.19 -6.08 6.28
N LEU A 185 -10.43 -5.91 7.38
CA LEU A 185 -9.21 -6.65 7.70
C LEU A 185 -9.49 -7.90 8.54
#